data_6c1143e605a18e0be5716f028ced00c3
#
_entry.id   6c1143e605a18e0be5716f028ced00c3
#
_cell.length_a   1.000
_cell.length_b   1.000
_cell.length_c   1.000
_cell.angle_alpha   90.00
_cell.angle_beta   90.00
_cell.angle_gamma   90.00
#
_symmetry.space_group_name_H-M   'P 1'
#
loop_
_entity.id
_entity.type
_entity.pdbx_description
1 polymer ?
#
loop_
_entity_poly.entity_id
_entity_poly.type
_entity_poly.pdbx_seq_one_letter_code
_entity_poly.pdbx_strand_id
1 'polypeptide(L)'
;MFDGLANDVFFRPITGEELLAVMKGFKKDESPGPYGWTIESFIHFYDFFKEDLLSMVEASRISGNINSAITATFITLIPKSDRADAFSDFRSIALCNILFKIIFEIIAERMKLKLSIHISNSQHAFLKDWNILDAVAMTQECLFSIISKNIDAAILKIDLAKAYDCVDWGFIRIMLAKIGLRPQCINWVMACVENVQYAVIVNGIPSSFFKVERGLRQGCLLSPLLFILVMDSLSLQIIHAMTERRCMPVKICRGISVSHNFFVDDVLLAAMICRES
;
A
#
# COMPACT_ATOMS: atom_id res chain seq x y z
N MET A 1 -8.42 -8.95 21.91
CA MET A 1 -9.56 -8.05 22.10
C MET A 1 -9.19 -6.77 21.38
N PHE A 2 -9.69 -6.57 20.17
CA PHE A 2 -9.28 -5.44 19.31
C PHE A 2 -9.95 -4.16 19.81
N ASP A 3 -9.12 -3.14 20.05
CA ASP A 3 -9.51 -1.89 20.68
C ASP A 3 -10.60 -1.16 19.88
N GLY A 4 -11.71 -0.82 20.55
CA GLY A 4 -12.83 -0.07 19.97
C GLY A 4 -12.42 1.27 19.35
N LEU A 5 -11.41 1.93 19.89
CA LEU A 5 -10.86 3.22 19.45
C LEU A 5 -10.47 3.27 17.98
N ALA A 6 -9.93 2.20 17.42
CA ALA A 6 -9.43 2.22 16.05
C ALA A 6 -10.54 2.02 14.98
N ASN A 7 -11.66 1.39 15.34
CA ASN A 7 -12.85 1.38 14.49
C ASN A 7 -13.54 2.75 14.48
N ASP A 8 -13.48 3.50 15.57
CA ASP A 8 -14.13 4.80 15.70
C ASP A 8 -13.58 5.81 14.68
N VAL A 9 -12.28 5.76 14.33
CA VAL A 9 -11.68 6.63 13.33
C VAL A 9 -12.31 6.44 11.93
N PHE A 10 -12.59 5.20 11.52
CA PHE A 10 -13.25 4.92 10.23
C PHE A 10 -14.74 5.26 10.23
N PHE A 11 -15.39 5.20 11.40
CA PHE A 11 -16.82 5.45 11.53
C PHE A 11 -17.16 6.92 11.73
N ARG A 12 -16.25 7.73 12.27
CA ARG A 12 -16.53 9.15 12.49
C ARG A 12 -16.84 9.83 11.14
N PRO A 13 -17.79 10.77 11.13
CA PRO A 13 -18.05 11.62 9.96
C PRO A 13 -16.78 12.34 9.49
N ILE A 14 -16.73 12.64 8.20
CA ILE A 14 -15.64 13.43 7.60
C ILE A 14 -15.91 14.91 7.95
N THR A 15 -14.90 15.61 8.48
CA THR A 15 -15.00 17.04 8.77
C THR A 15 -14.42 17.87 7.63
N GLY A 16 -14.88 19.12 7.51
CA GLY A 16 -14.30 20.07 6.53
C GLY A 16 -12.81 20.33 6.76
N GLU A 17 -12.37 20.27 8.02
CA GLU A 17 -10.95 20.41 8.38
C GLU A 17 -10.13 19.22 7.90
N GLU A 18 -10.62 17.98 8.10
CA GLU A 18 -9.98 16.76 7.61
C GLU A 18 -9.89 16.76 6.07
N LEU A 19 -11.00 17.12 5.41
CA LEU A 19 -11.05 17.23 3.95
C LEU A 19 -10.02 18.24 3.42
N LEU A 20 -9.99 19.45 4.00
CA LEU A 20 -9.05 20.48 3.59
C LEU A 20 -7.59 20.11 3.89
N ALA A 21 -7.33 19.46 5.02
CA ALA A 21 -6.00 18.99 5.37
C ALA A 21 -5.49 17.97 4.35
N VAL A 22 -6.32 17.01 3.97
CA VAL A 22 -6.02 16.03 2.92
C VAL A 22 -5.74 16.71 1.58
N MET A 23 -6.60 17.64 1.16
CA MET A 23 -6.42 18.36 -0.11
C MET A 23 -5.12 19.17 -0.14
N LYS A 24 -4.74 19.83 0.97
CA LYS A 24 -3.46 20.55 1.07
C LYS A 24 -2.23 19.65 1.10
N GLY A 25 -2.38 18.38 1.43
CA GLY A 25 -1.32 17.37 1.42
C GLY A 25 -0.92 16.90 0.01
N PHE A 26 -1.75 17.13 -1.00
CA PHE A 26 -1.40 16.78 -2.39
C PHE A 26 -0.25 17.62 -2.90
N LYS A 27 0.61 17.00 -3.69
CA LYS A 27 1.65 17.72 -4.42
C LYS A 27 1.00 18.59 -5.50
N LYS A 28 1.54 19.79 -5.66
CA LYS A 28 1.16 20.68 -6.76
C LYS A 28 1.69 20.12 -8.08
N ASP A 29 1.07 20.52 -9.18
CA ASP A 29 1.46 20.13 -10.54
C ASP A 29 1.37 18.62 -10.83
N GLU A 30 0.59 17.86 -10.04
CA GLU A 30 0.28 16.47 -10.37
C GLU A 30 -0.65 16.39 -11.60
N SER A 31 -0.39 15.40 -12.45
CA SER A 31 -1.24 15.14 -13.62
C SER A 31 -2.69 14.96 -13.22
N PRO A 32 -3.61 15.71 -13.83
CA PRO A 32 -5.05 15.52 -13.62
C PRO A 32 -5.48 14.15 -14.18
N GLY A 33 -6.55 13.61 -13.64
CA GLY A 33 -7.19 12.41 -14.16
C GLY A 33 -8.04 12.72 -15.42
N PRO A 34 -8.92 11.77 -15.80
CA PRO A 34 -9.77 11.89 -16.99
C PRO A 34 -10.57 13.20 -17.12
N TYR A 35 -10.92 13.85 -16.03
CA TYR A 35 -11.69 15.10 -16.04
C TYR A 35 -10.86 16.37 -16.22
N GLY A 36 -9.53 16.28 -16.18
CA GLY A 36 -8.64 17.42 -16.39
C GLY A 36 -8.57 18.44 -15.25
N TRP A 37 -9.31 18.25 -14.14
CA TRP A 37 -9.29 19.13 -12.99
C TRP A 37 -8.07 18.86 -12.09
N THR A 38 -7.37 19.92 -11.67
CA THR A 38 -6.23 19.84 -10.76
C THR A 38 -6.65 20.10 -9.32
N ILE A 39 -5.81 19.70 -8.36
CA ILE A 39 -6.08 19.95 -6.94
C ILE A 39 -6.08 21.45 -6.60
N GLU A 40 -5.25 22.23 -7.30
CA GLU A 40 -5.18 23.69 -7.12
C GLU A 40 -6.54 24.34 -7.42
N SER A 41 -7.25 23.85 -8.46
CA SER A 41 -8.59 24.33 -8.79
C SER A 41 -9.57 24.08 -7.65
N PHE A 42 -9.55 22.88 -7.06
CA PHE A 42 -10.42 22.55 -5.92
C PHE A 42 -10.06 23.31 -4.65
N ILE A 43 -8.78 23.59 -4.40
CA ILE A 43 -8.34 24.39 -3.25
C ILE A 43 -8.72 25.86 -3.46
N HIS A 44 -8.54 26.39 -4.68
CA HIS A 44 -8.88 27.80 -4.98
C HIS A 44 -10.38 28.08 -4.81
N PHE A 45 -11.22 27.16 -5.22
CA PHE A 45 -12.67 27.25 -5.11
C PHE A 45 -13.25 26.43 -3.96
N TYR A 46 -12.46 26.19 -2.88
CA TYR A 46 -12.84 25.30 -1.79
C TYR A 46 -14.16 25.70 -1.11
N ASP A 47 -14.35 27.00 -0.82
CA ASP A 47 -15.56 27.48 -0.15
C ASP A 47 -16.82 27.25 -1.00
N PHE A 48 -16.68 27.19 -2.33
CA PHE A 48 -17.78 26.90 -3.25
C PHE A 48 -18.09 25.38 -3.29
N PHE A 49 -17.07 24.53 -3.31
CA PHE A 49 -17.26 23.08 -3.47
C PHE A 49 -17.34 22.29 -2.16
N LYS A 50 -17.08 22.94 -1.01
CA LYS A 50 -16.91 22.27 0.29
C LYS A 50 -18.06 21.33 0.65
N GLU A 51 -19.30 21.80 0.55
CA GLU A 51 -20.48 21.03 0.94
C GLU A 51 -20.71 19.84 -0.01
N ASP A 52 -20.50 20.01 -1.30
CA ASP A 52 -20.63 18.94 -2.29
C ASP A 52 -19.54 17.88 -2.11
N LEU A 53 -18.30 18.30 -1.85
CA LEU A 53 -17.19 17.39 -1.58
C LEU A 53 -17.42 16.58 -0.30
N LEU A 54 -17.86 17.23 0.78
CA LEU A 54 -18.21 16.56 2.03
C LEU A 54 -19.33 15.56 1.81
N SER A 55 -20.40 15.96 1.14
CA SER A 55 -21.55 15.10 0.84
C SER A 55 -21.12 13.88 0.01
N MET A 56 -20.28 14.08 -1.00
CA MET A 56 -19.75 13.00 -1.86
C MET A 56 -18.93 11.99 -1.05
N VAL A 57 -18.00 12.47 -0.23
CA VAL A 57 -17.13 11.60 0.57
C VAL A 57 -17.93 10.86 1.64
N GLU A 58 -18.85 11.53 2.33
CA GLU A 58 -19.73 10.92 3.33
C GLU A 58 -20.68 9.89 2.70
N ALA A 59 -21.26 10.18 1.55
CA ALA A 59 -22.09 9.20 0.83
C ALA A 59 -21.29 7.93 0.51
N SER A 60 -20.03 8.08 0.08
CA SER A 60 -19.16 6.92 -0.19
C SER A 60 -18.83 6.13 1.09
N ARG A 61 -18.59 6.82 2.21
CA ARG A 61 -18.29 6.22 3.52
C ARG A 61 -19.48 5.44 4.07
N ILE A 62 -20.69 6.03 3.99
CA ILE A 62 -21.92 5.44 4.51
C ILE A 62 -22.37 4.24 3.66
N SER A 63 -22.34 4.39 2.34
CA SER A 63 -22.75 3.33 1.41
C SER A 63 -21.73 2.20 1.25
N GLY A 64 -20.43 2.46 1.56
CA GLY A 64 -19.33 1.56 1.22
C GLY A 64 -19.14 1.40 -0.29
N ASN A 65 -19.62 2.37 -1.09
CA ASN A 65 -19.53 2.34 -2.54
C ASN A 65 -19.09 3.71 -3.10
N ILE A 66 -18.48 3.73 -4.27
CA ILE A 66 -18.02 4.94 -4.94
C ILE A 66 -18.64 4.98 -6.34
N ASN A 67 -19.18 6.14 -6.72
CA ASN A 67 -19.78 6.32 -8.04
C ASN A 67 -18.77 6.02 -9.15
N SER A 68 -19.15 5.16 -10.09
CA SER A 68 -18.30 4.73 -11.21
C SER A 68 -17.82 5.89 -12.09
N ALA A 69 -18.58 6.98 -12.16
CA ALA A 69 -18.16 8.17 -12.91
C ALA A 69 -16.84 8.76 -12.39
N ILE A 70 -16.62 8.76 -11.07
CA ILE A 70 -15.39 9.33 -10.49
C ILE A 70 -14.23 8.33 -10.38
N THR A 71 -14.49 7.02 -10.49
CA THR A 71 -13.45 5.98 -10.39
C THR A 71 -12.72 5.72 -11.70
N ALA A 72 -13.19 6.28 -12.82
CA ALA A 72 -12.51 6.18 -14.12
C ALA A 72 -11.05 6.62 -14.01
N THR A 73 -10.15 5.77 -14.50
CA THR A 73 -8.71 5.94 -14.33
C THR A 73 -8.00 5.69 -15.65
N PHE A 74 -7.16 6.61 -16.06
CA PHE A 74 -6.26 6.39 -17.20
C PHE A 74 -4.99 5.70 -16.72
N ILE A 75 -4.47 4.80 -17.56
CA ILE A 75 -3.15 4.20 -17.38
C ILE A 75 -2.22 4.81 -18.43
N THR A 76 -1.13 5.41 -17.98
CA THR A 76 -0.02 5.81 -18.83
C THR A 76 1.15 4.86 -18.65
N LEU A 77 1.87 4.60 -19.75
CA LEU A 77 3.02 3.71 -19.77
C LEU A 77 4.30 4.54 -19.76
N ILE A 78 5.11 4.40 -18.71
CA ILE A 78 6.39 5.09 -18.57
C ILE A 78 7.52 4.07 -18.76
N PRO A 79 8.44 4.29 -19.71
CA PRO A 79 9.55 3.36 -19.93
C PRO A 79 10.45 3.31 -18.68
N LYS A 80 10.93 2.12 -18.33
CA LYS A 80 11.88 1.88 -17.24
C LYS A 80 13.33 2.24 -17.63
N SER A 81 13.60 2.24 -18.93
CA SER A 81 14.90 2.57 -19.53
C SER A 81 14.73 3.18 -20.92
N ASP A 82 15.80 3.76 -21.46
CA ASP A 82 15.79 4.38 -22.79
C ASP A 82 15.57 3.38 -23.94
N ARG A 83 15.71 2.07 -23.67
CA ARG A 83 15.48 0.98 -24.62
C ARG A 83 14.35 0.08 -24.10
N ALA A 84 13.14 0.56 -24.22
CA ALA A 84 11.93 -0.19 -23.82
C ALA A 84 11.31 -0.81 -25.08
N ASP A 85 11.55 -2.11 -25.33
CA ASP A 85 11.10 -2.83 -26.53
C ASP A 85 9.94 -3.79 -26.23
N ALA A 86 9.71 -4.16 -24.98
CA ALA A 86 8.64 -5.06 -24.55
C ALA A 86 7.70 -4.39 -23.53
N PHE A 87 6.46 -4.87 -23.40
CA PHE A 87 5.52 -4.37 -22.40
C PHE A 87 6.04 -4.48 -20.94
N SER A 88 6.89 -5.45 -20.65
CA SER A 88 7.57 -5.61 -19.35
C SER A 88 8.48 -4.44 -19.00
N ASP A 89 8.93 -3.67 -20.01
CA ASP A 89 9.89 -2.58 -19.85
C ASP A 89 9.21 -1.26 -19.50
N PHE A 90 7.90 -1.27 -19.36
CA PHE A 90 7.12 -0.11 -18.96
C PHE A 90 6.57 -0.26 -17.54
N ARG A 91 6.43 0.88 -16.86
CA ARG A 91 5.63 1.02 -15.63
C ARG A 91 4.25 1.55 -15.99
N SER A 92 3.22 0.90 -15.50
CA SER A 92 1.84 1.37 -15.61
C SER A 92 1.55 2.34 -14.47
N ILE A 93 1.36 3.62 -14.78
CA ILE A 93 1.00 4.64 -13.79
C ILE A 93 -0.47 5.00 -13.94
N ALA A 94 -1.22 4.94 -12.85
CA ALA A 94 -2.63 5.25 -12.81
C ALA A 94 -2.87 6.76 -12.62
N LEU A 95 -3.57 7.37 -13.55
CA LEU A 95 -3.99 8.77 -13.50
C LEU A 95 -5.47 8.82 -13.09
N CYS A 96 -5.71 9.01 -11.80
CA CYS A 96 -7.04 9.06 -11.19
C CYS A 96 -7.60 10.48 -11.16
N ASN A 97 -8.92 10.61 -11.21
CA ASN A 97 -9.59 11.89 -10.96
C ASN A 97 -9.30 12.40 -9.54
N ILE A 98 -9.21 13.72 -9.37
CA ILE A 98 -8.97 14.35 -8.06
C ILE A 98 -10.04 13.97 -7.05
N LEU A 99 -11.31 13.93 -7.43
CA LEU A 99 -12.39 13.51 -6.53
C LEU A 99 -12.15 12.09 -5.97
N PHE A 100 -11.66 11.20 -6.81
CA PHE A 100 -11.31 9.85 -6.39
C PHE A 100 -10.05 9.83 -5.51
N LYS A 101 -9.04 10.65 -5.86
CA LYS A 101 -7.83 10.82 -5.05
C LYS A 101 -8.17 11.28 -3.62
N ILE A 102 -9.08 12.23 -3.46
CA ILE A 102 -9.54 12.73 -2.14
C ILE A 102 -10.12 11.59 -1.30
N ILE A 103 -10.99 10.75 -1.88
CA ILE A 103 -11.61 9.64 -1.14
C ILE A 103 -10.54 8.66 -0.63
N PHE A 104 -9.67 8.17 -1.52
CA PHE A 104 -8.70 7.17 -1.10
C PHE A 104 -7.59 7.74 -0.21
N GLU A 105 -7.30 9.04 -0.29
CA GLU A 105 -6.35 9.70 0.61
C GLU A 105 -6.91 9.79 2.04
N ILE A 106 -8.18 10.17 2.21
CA ILE A 106 -8.86 10.15 3.52
C ILE A 106 -8.81 8.74 4.12
N ILE A 107 -9.11 7.71 3.30
CA ILE A 107 -9.02 6.32 3.74
C ILE A 107 -7.57 5.97 4.13
N ALA A 108 -6.59 6.37 3.32
CA ALA A 108 -5.18 6.09 3.58
C ALA A 108 -4.70 6.72 4.89
N GLU A 109 -5.03 8.00 5.15
CA GLU A 109 -4.67 8.69 6.39
C GLU A 109 -5.28 8.00 7.62
N ARG A 110 -6.55 7.62 7.55
CA ARG A 110 -7.21 6.86 8.61
C ARG A 110 -6.61 5.46 8.79
N MET A 111 -6.17 4.83 7.71
CA MET A 111 -5.55 3.49 7.73
C MET A 111 -4.14 3.52 8.32
N LYS A 112 -3.33 4.55 8.06
CA LYS A 112 -1.99 4.69 8.63
C LYS A 112 -2.00 4.58 10.16
N LEU A 113 -2.97 5.22 10.82
CA LEU A 113 -3.14 5.15 12.27
C LEU A 113 -3.40 3.72 12.78
N LYS A 114 -4.09 2.91 11.98
CA LYS A 114 -4.40 1.52 12.32
C LYS A 114 -3.21 0.60 12.05
N LEU A 115 -2.57 0.76 10.90
CA LEU A 115 -1.47 -0.10 10.47
C LEU A 115 -0.22 0.06 11.34
N SER A 116 0.08 1.28 11.81
CA SER A 116 1.24 1.54 12.68
C SER A 116 1.26 0.69 13.97
N ILE A 117 0.11 0.17 14.40
CA ILE A 117 -0.03 -0.66 15.60
C ILE A 117 0.06 -2.17 15.26
N HIS A 118 -0.27 -2.55 14.02
CA HIS A 118 -0.51 -3.96 13.66
C HIS A 118 0.59 -4.56 12.80
N ILE A 119 1.28 -3.74 11.99
CA ILE A 119 2.34 -4.21 11.10
C ILE A 119 3.60 -4.55 11.90
N SER A 120 4.24 -5.66 11.55
CA SER A 120 5.47 -6.12 12.21
C SER A 120 6.64 -5.17 11.98
N ASN A 121 7.55 -5.09 12.94
CA ASN A 121 8.78 -4.28 12.86
C ASN A 121 9.76 -4.75 11.76
N SER A 122 9.47 -5.84 11.08
CA SER A 122 10.27 -6.33 9.96
C SER A 122 9.94 -5.67 8.61
N GLN A 123 8.88 -4.85 8.56
CA GLN A 123 8.51 -4.06 7.39
C GLN A 123 8.95 -2.61 7.60
N HIS A 124 9.75 -2.04 6.67
CA HIS A 124 10.38 -0.72 6.81
C HIS A 124 9.88 0.31 5.79
N ALA A 125 8.62 0.21 5.35
CA ALA A 125 8.09 1.09 4.33
C ALA A 125 6.74 1.73 4.69
N PHE A 126 6.49 2.95 4.20
CA PHE A 126 5.21 3.68 4.15
C PHE A 126 4.54 4.03 5.49
N LEU A 127 5.05 3.64 6.63
CA LEU A 127 4.54 4.02 7.95
C LEU A 127 5.43 5.10 8.57
N LYS A 128 4.86 5.84 9.52
CA LYS A 128 5.58 6.89 10.26
C LYS A 128 6.77 6.27 11.01
N ASP A 129 7.88 6.99 11.02
CA ASP A 129 9.13 6.62 11.70
C ASP A 129 9.85 5.38 11.11
N TRP A 130 9.43 4.89 9.94
CA TRP A 130 10.04 3.77 9.22
C TRP A 130 10.84 4.27 8.04
N ASN A 131 12.11 3.82 7.93
CA ASN A 131 13.04 4.33 6.95
C ASN A 131 13.76 3.17 6.23
N ILE A 132 14.00 3.37 4.92
CA ILE A 132 14.82 2.44 4.12
C ILE A 132 16.23 2.26 4.71
N LEU A 133 16.78 3.31 5.34
CA LEU A 133 18.10 3.24 5.98
C LEU A 133 18.13 2.25 7.13
N ASP A 134 17.03 2.06 7.86
CA ASP A 134 16.94 1.08 8.93
C ASP A 134 16.96 -0.35 8.37
N ALA A 135 16.25 -0.58 7.25
CA ALA A 135 16.28 -1.86 6.54
C ALA A 135 17.70 -2.18 6.02
N VAL A 136 18.37 -1.18 5.45
CA VAL A 136 19.75 -1.32 4.93
C VAL A 136 20.71 -1.60 6.10
N ALA A 137 20.65 -0.81 7.17
CA ALA A 137 21.51 -0.98 8.35
C ALA A 137 21.33 -2.36 8.98
N MET A 138 20.08 -2.81 9.17
CA MET A 138 19.78 -4.14 9.70
C MET A 138 20.36 -5.25 8.83
N THR A 139 20.25 -5.11 7.51
CA THR A 139 20.80 -6.07 6.55
C THR A 139 22.32 -6.09 6.58
N GLN A 140 22.97 -4.94 6.62
CA GLN A 140 24.43 -4.83 6.70
C GLN A 140 24.96 -5.44 8.00
N GLU A 141 24.32 -5.15 9.14
CA GLU A 141 24.70 -5.72 10.43
C GLU A 141 24.51 -7.24 10.48
N CYS A 142 23.45 -7.74 9.85
CA CYS A 142 23.23 -9.19 9.70
C CYS A 142 24.36 -9.85 8.90
N LEU A 143 24.71 -9.29 7.74
CA LEU A 143 25.83 -9.76 6.90
C LEU A 143 27.16 -9.71 7.63
N PHE A 144 27.46 -8.57 8.27
CA PHE A 144 28.69 -8.40 9.05
C PHE A 144 28.78 -9.45 10.18
N SER A 145 27.69 -9.68 10.90
CA SER A 145 27.65 -10.68 11.97
C SER A 145 27.87 -12.10 11.47
N ILE A 146 27.28 -12.46 10.31
CA ILE A 146 27.48 -13.77 9.70
C ILE A 146 28.96 -14.00 9.36
N ILE A 147 29.59 -13.01 8.71
CA ILE A 147 30.98 -13.11 8.26
C ILE A 147 31.94 -13.08 9.44
N SER A 148 31.81 -12.09 10.34
CA SER A 148 32.75 -11.87 11.44
C SER A 148 32.72 -12.97 12.50
N LYS A 149 31.55 -13.61 12.71
CA LYS A 149 31.38 -14.70 13.68
C LYS A 149 31.42 -16.09 13.04
N ASN A 150 31.68 -16.16 11.74
CA ASN A 150 31.69 -17.41 10.95
C ASN A 150 30.43 -18.26 11.21
N ILE A 151 29.25 -17.64 11.12
CA ILE A 151 27.96 -18.31 11.34
C ILE A 151 27.58 -19.06 10.06
N ASP A 152 27.27 -20.34 10.16
CA ASP A 152 26.67 -21.11 9.07
C ASP A 152 25.23 -20.60 8.84
N ALA A 153 25.04 -19.73 7.88
CA ALA A 153 23.75 -19.12 7.57
C ALA A 153 23.57 -18.95 6.06
N ALA A 154 22.30 -18.96 5.64
CA ALA A 154 21.90 -18.60 4.29
C ALA A 154 21.14 -17.25 4.31
N ILE A 155 21.42 -16.42 3.30
CA ILE A 155 20.65 -15.23 3.02
C ILE A 155 20.04 -15.37 1.63
N LEU A 156 18.73 -15.13 1.54
CA LEU A 156 17.98 -15.17 0.30
C LEU A 156 17.32 -13.80 0.07
N LYS A 157 17.69 -13.14 -1.02
CA LYS A 157 16.97 -11.95 -1.52
C LYS A 157 15.95 -12.43 -2.56
N ILE A 158 14.69 -12.04 -2.36
CA ILE A 158 13.57 -12.33 -3.25
C ILE A 158 13.05 -11.00 -3.78
N ASP A 159 12.92 -10.90 -5.10
CA ASP A 159 12.23 -9.82 -5.80
C ASP A 159 10.88 -10.36 -6.30
N LEU A 160 9.78 -9.77 -5.83
CA LEU A 160 8.45 -10.21 -6.18
C LEU A 160 8.03 -9.61 -7.54
N ALA A 161 8.09 -10.43 -8.59
CA ALA A 161 7.71 -10.00 -9.93
C ALA A 161 6.25 -9.53 -9.99
N LYS A 162 6.03 -8.29 -10.46
CA LYS A 162 4.69 -7.67 -10.59
C LYS A 162 3.87 -7.75 -9.29
N ALA A 163 4.51 -7.52 -8.15
CA ALA A 163 3.96 -7.74 -6.82
C ALA A 163 2.58 -7.06 -6.65
N TYR A 164 2.46 -5.78 -7.04
CA TYR A 164 1.20 -5.04 -6.97
C TYR A 164 0.09 -5.62 -7.87
N ASP A 165 0.44 -6.07 -9.07
CA ASP A 165 -0.52 -6.56 -10.06
C ASP A 165 -1.10 -7.94 -9.69
N CYS A 166 -0.41 -8.69 -8.82
CA CYS A 166 -0.76 -10.06 -8.45
C CYS A 166 -1.59 -10.18 -7.16
N VAL A 167 -1.81 -9.09 -6.43
CA VAL A 167 -2.54 -9.13 -5.15
C VAL A 167 -4.00 -9.54 -5.36
N ASP A 168 -4.43 -10.57 -4.65
CA ASP A 168 -5.81 -11.04 -4.64
C ASP A 168 -6.69 -10.14 -3.74
N TRP A 169 -7.83 -9.70 -4.24
CA TRP A 169 -8.73 -8.81 -3.51
C TRP A 169 -9.47 -9.50 -2.36
N GLY A 170 -9.80 -10.78 -2.51
CA GLY A 170 -10.37 -11.59 -1.44
C GLY A 170 -9.40 -11.70 -0.26
N PHE A 171 -8.11 -11.85 -0.56
CA PHE A 171 -7.09 -11.87 0.47
C PHE A 171 -6.95 -10.52 1.19
N ILE A 172 -7.02 -9.38 0.47
CA ILE A 172 -7.04 -8.05 1.11
C ILE A 172 -8.22 -7.95 2.08
N ARG A 173 -9.43 -8.38 1.69
CA ARG A 173 -10.62 -8.38 2.55
C ARG A 173 -10.39 -9.17 3.84
N ILE A 174 -9.79 -10.36 3.74
CA ILE A 174 -9.44 -11.20 4.90
C ILE A 174 -8.48 -10.46 5.82
N MET A 175 -7.44 -9.84 5.27
CA MET A 175 -6.45 -9.10 6.07
C MET A 175 -7.04 -7.86 6.74
N LEU A 176 -7.91 -7.11 6.06
CA LEU A 176 -8.65 -5.98 6.66
C LEU A 176 -9.56 -6.44 7.80
N ALA A 177 -10.24 -7.57 7.65
CA ALA A 177 -11.03 -8.16 8.72
C ALA A 177 -10.16 -8.61 9.91
N LYS A 178 -8.98 -9.19 9.63
CA LYS A 178 -8.02 -9.66 10.63
C LYS A 178 -7.49 -8.53 11.52
N ILE A 179 -7.25 -7.34 10.97
CA ILE A 179 -6.89 -6.14 11.75
C ILE A 179 -8.11 -5.49 12.43
N GLY A 180 -9.28 -6.11 12.37
CA GLY A 180 -10.48 -5.74 13.11
C GLY A 180 -11.33 -4.65 12.48
N LEU A 181 -11.22 -4.40 11.17
CA LEU A 181 -12.14 -3.50 10.47
C LEU A 181 -13.54 -4.15 10.33
N ARG A 182 -14.58 -3.35 10.55
CA ARG A 182 -15.96 -3.78 10.34
C ARG A 182 -16.29 -3.90 8.85
N PRO A 183 -17.24 -4.75 8.46
CA PRO A 183 -17.59 -4.99 7.05
C PRO A 183 -17.86 -3.72 6.22
N GLN A 184 -18.53 -2.73 6.81
CA GLN A 184 -18.78 -1.45 6.13
C GLN A 184 -17.50 -0.70 5.78
N CYS A 185 -16.53 -0.66 6.71
CA CYS A 185 -15.23 -0.04 6.47
C CYS A 185 -14.43 -0.81 5.42
N ILE A 186 -14.47 -2.14 5.48
CA ILE A 186 -13.85 -3.01 4.48
C ILE A 186 -14.43 -2.71 3.09
N ASN A 187 -15.76 -2.62 2.97
CA ASN A 187 -16.41 -2.29 1.70
C ASN A 187 -15.98 -0.93 1.17
N TRP A 188 -15.87 0.09 2.03
CA TRP A 188 -15.42 1.43 1.62
C TRP A 188 -13.98 1.41 1.11
N VAL A 189 -13.06 0.73 1.80
CA VAL A 189 -11.68 0.52 1.34
C VAL A 189 -11.65 -0.22 0.00
N MET A 190 -12.41 -1.32 -0.10
CA MET A 190 -12.41 -2.16 -1.29
C MET A 190 -13.12 -1.51 -2.48
N ALA A 191 -14.06 -0.60 -2.26
CA ALA A 191 -14.66 0.20 -3.34
C ALA A 191 -13.59 1.04 -4.08
N CYS A 192 -12.51 1.43 -3.39
CA CYS A 192 -11.35 2.07 -4.02
C CYS A 192 -10.50 1.12 -4.87
N VAL A 193 -10.67 -0.18 -4.76
CA VAL A 193 -9.84 -1.19 -5.44
C VAL A 193 -10.63 -1.90 -6.54
N GLU A 194 -11.82 -2.39 -6.23
CA GLU A 194 -12.61 -3.29 -7.08
C GLU A 194 -13.44 -2.56 -8.14
N ASN A 195 -13.96 -1.37 -7.83
CA ASN A 195 -14.94 -0.67 -8.70
C ASN A 195 -14.30 0.34 -9.65
N VAL A 196 -13.12 0.03 -10.17
CA VAL A 196 -12.38 0.94 -11.03
C VAL A 196 -12.43 0.50 -12.49
N GLN A 197 -12.69 1.47 -13.38
CA GLN A 197 -12.62 1.29 -14.82
C GLN A 197 -11.32 1.92 -15.35
N TYR A 198 -10.59 1.17 -16.16
CA TYR A 198 -9.31 1.59 -16.71
C TYR A 198 -9.38 1.80 -18.22
N ALA A 199 -8.66 2.79 -18.71
CA ALA A 199 -8.35 2.93 -20.14
C ALA A 199 -6.86 3.25 -20.29
N VAL A 200 -6.18 2.58 -21.22
CA VAL A 200 -4.75 2.81 -21.48
C VAL A 200 -4.61 3.96 -22.47
N ILE A 201 -3.74 4.93 -22.16
CA ILE A 201 -3.39 6.00 -23.08
C ILE A 201 -2.27 5.52 -24.01
N VAL A 202 -2.56 5.47 -25.31
CA VAL A 202 -1.59 5.15 -26.35
C VAL A 202 -1.52 6.33 -27.31
N ASN A 203 -0.36 6.96 -27.46
CA ASN A 203 -0.16 8.14 -28.32
C ASN A 203 -1.17 9.27 -28.05
N GLY A 204 -1.52 9.50 -26.79
CA GLY A 204 -2.46 10.54 -26.37
C GLY A 204 -3.95 10.15 -26.51
N ILE A 205 -4.27 8.97 -27.02
CA ILE A 205 -5.65 8.51 -27.23
C ILE A 205 -5.97 7.41 -26.21
N PRO A 206 -7.03 7.55 -25.39
CA PRO A 206 -7.46 6.51 -24.48
C PRO A 206 -8.12 5.34 -25.24
N SER A 207 -7.83 4.11 -24.82
CA SER A 207 -8.55 2.91 -25.27
C SER A 207 -10.00 2.89 -24.75
N SER A 208 -10.77 1.88 -25.16
CA SER A 208 -12.02 1.56 -24.46
C SER A 208 -11.77 1.20 -23.00
N PHE A 209 -12.73 1.52 -22.11
CA PHE A 209 -12.64 1.16 -20.70
C PHE A 209 -12.77 -0.34 -20.48
N PHE A 210 -11.97 -0.88 -19.58
CA PHE A 210 -12.00 -2.27 -19.14
C PHE A 210 -11.92 -2.36 -17.61
N LYS A 211 -12.28 -3.52 -17.06
CA LYS A 211 -12.15 -3.83 -15.64
C LYS A 211 -11.01 -4.81 -15.42
N VAL A 212 -10.39 -4.75 -14.26
CA VAL A 212 -9.42 -5.73 -13.77
C VAL A 212 -10.05 -6.56 -12.66
N GLU A 213 -9.50 -7.74 -12.37
CA GLU A 213 -10.05 -8.69 -11.40
C GLU A 213 -9.15 -8.88 -10.17
N ARG A 214 -7.95 -8.29 -10.19
CA ARG A 214 -6.96 -8.34 -9.11
C ARG A 214 -5.96 -7.21 -9.24
N GLY A 215 -5.11 -7.08 -8.25
CA GLY A 215 -4.00 -6.13 -8.23
C GLY A 215 -4.33 -4.80 -7.57
N LEU A 216 -3.27 -4.07 -7.28
CA LEU A 216 -3.27 -2.75 -6.66
C LEU A 216 -2.69 -1.72 -7.63
N ARG A 217 -3.23 -0.51 -7.63
CA ARG A 217 -2.79 0.55 -8.54
C ARG A 217 -1.44 1.13 -8.16
N GLN A 218 -0.56 1.30 -9.13
CA GLN A 218 0.66 2.09 -8.97
C GLN A 218 0.31 3.59 -9.11
N GLY A 219 0.79 4.40 -8.15
CA GLY A 219 0.50 5.84 -8.08
C GLY A 219 -0.70 6.22 -7.21
N CYS A 220 -1.27 5.27 -6.44
CA CYS A 220 -2.31 5.52 -5.44
C CYS A 220 -1.71 5.35 -4.03
N LEU A 221 -1.91 6.32 -3.14
CA LEU A 221 -1.35 6.28 -1.76
C LEU A 221 -1.95 5.18 -0.88
N LEU A 222 -3.17 4.73 -1.17
CA LEU A 222 -3.80 3.61 -0.48
C LEU A 222 -3.15 2.26 -0.83
N SER A 223 -2.72 2.09 -2.09
CA SER A 223 -2.16 0.81 -2.57
C SER A 223 -0.93 0.33 -1.79
N PRO A 224 0.08 1.17 -1.48
CA PRO A 224 1.20 0.77 -0.64
C PRO A 224 0.77 0.27 0.75
N LEU A 225 -0.22 0.91 1.37
CA LEU A 225 -0.72 0.52 2.69
C LEU A 225 -1.42 -0.84 2.66
N LEU A 226 -2.20 -1.10 1.62
CA LEU A 226 -2.81 -2.41 1.42
C LEU A 226 -1.76 -3.49 1.11
N PHE A 227 -0.73 -3.14 0.35
CA PHE A 227 0.35 -4.06 0.01
C PHE A 227 1.16 -4.48 1.24
N ILE A 228 1.59 -3.52 2.10
CA ILE A 228 2.32 -3.89 3.33
C ILE A 228 1.47 -4.72 4.30
N LEU A 229 0.14 -4.49 4.34
CA LEU A 229 -0.78 -5.33 5.10
C LEU A 229 -0.80 -6.78 4.57
N VAL A 230 -0.79 -6.95 3.25
CA VAL A 230 -0.67 -8.28 2.61
C VAL A 230 0.67 -8.92 2.93
N MET A 231 1.77 -8.17 2.81
CA MET A 231 3.13 -8.65 3.10
C MET A 231 3.34 -9.01 4.56
N ASP A 232 2.64 -8.35 5.49
CA ASP A 232 2.69 -8.69 6.90
C ASP A 232 2.20 -10.12 7.18
N SER A 233 1.31 -10.66 6.36
CA SER A 233 0.91 -12.06 6.47
C SER A 233 2.07 -13.04 6.23
N LEU A 234 2.98 -12.71 5.31
CA LEU A 234 4.19 -13.49 5.09
C LEU A 234 5.15 -13.37 6.28
N SER A 235 5.30 -12.17 6.86
CA SER A 235 6.06 -11.95 8.08
C SER A 235 5.55 -12.84 9.22
N LEU A 236 4.24 -12.87 9.44
CA LEU A 236 3.62 -13.72 10.47
C LEU A 236 3.85 -15.21 10.22
N GLN A 237 3.83 -15.67 8.96
CA GLN A 237 4.13 -17.07 8.62
C GLN A 237 5.60 -17.42 8.89
N ILE A 238 6.53 -16.51 8.61
CA ILE A 238 7.96 -16.70 8.93
C ILE A 238 8.14 -16.78 10.45
N ILE A 239 7.53 -15.88 11.21
CA ILE A 239 7.57 -15.89 12.68
C ILE A 239 6.99 -17.21 13.21
N HIS A 240 5.90 -17.70 12.64
CA HIS A 240 5.32 -18.99 13.02
C HIS A 240 6.27 -20.15 12.71
N ALA A 241 6.91 -20.17 11.55
CA ALA A 241 7.92 -21.18 11.21
C ALA A 241 9.12 -21.17 12.18
N MET A 242 9.48 -19.99 12.70
CA MET A 242 10.51 -19.88 13.74
C MET A 242 10.04 -20.46 15.07
N THR A 243 8.82 -20.22 15.50
CA THR A 243 8.28 -20.77 16.74
C THR A 243 8.20 -22.29 16.70
N GLU A 244 7.92 -22.86 15.52
CA GLU A 244 7.94 -24.30 15.27
C GLU A 244 9.35 -24.88 15.02
N ARG A 245 10.40 -24.05 15.12
CA ARG A 245 11.79 -24.41 14.86
C ARG A 245 12.07 -24.97 13.43
N ARG A 246 11.19 -24.69 12.48
CA ARG A 246 11.41 -25.01 11.06
C ARG A 246 12.41 -24.07 10.41
N CYS A 247 12.61 -22.89 10.98
CA CYS A 247 13.58 -21.91 10.56
C CYS A 247 14.22 -21.27 11.80
N MET A 248 15.54 -21.12 11.81
CA MET A 248 16.27 -20.53 12.93
C MET A 248 16.81 -19.14 12.52
N PRO A 249 16.47 -18.06 13.23
CA PRO A 249 16.93 -16.72 12.89
C PRO A 249 18.44 -16.58 13.13
N VAL A 250 19.08 -15.70 12.36
CA VAL A 250 20.48 -15.33 12.57
C VAL A 250 20.60 -14.43 13.79
N LYS A 251 21.40 -14.83 14.77
CA LYS A 251 21.67 -14.02 15.97
C LYS A 251 22.77 -12.98 15.71
N ILE A 252 22.40 -11.71 15.72
CA ILE A 252 23.34 -10.60 15.55
C ILE A 252 24.07 -10.31 16.85
N CYS A 253 23.33 -10.08 17.94
CA CYS A 253 23.88 -9.85 19.26
C CYS A 253 22.94 -10.39 20.34
N ARG A 254 23.28 -10.15 21.64
CA ARG A 254 22.47 -10.63 22.76
C ARG A 254 21.09 -9.97 22.72
N GLY A 255 20.06 -10.77 22.44
CA GLY A 255 18.65 -10.32 22.38
C GLY A 255 18.17 -9.85 20.99
N ILE A 256 19.06 -9.73 19.99
CA ILE A 256 18.68 -9.33 18.64
C ILE A 256 18.96 -10.49 17.66
N SER A 257 17.91 -10.87 16.92
CA SER A 257 18.01 -11.86 15.86
C SER A 257 17.20 -11.41 14.64
N VAL A 258 17.68 -11.75 13.46
CA VAL A 258 17.05 -11.41 12.17
C VAL A 258 16.70 -12.69 11.44
N SER A 259 15.45 -12.81 11.04
CA SER A 259 14.94 -13.89 10.16
C SER A 259 14.52 -13.37 8.80
N HIS A 260 13.99 -12.16 8.76
CA HIS A 260 13.54 -11.50 7.56
C HIS A 260 13.54 -9.98 7.73
N ASN A 261 13.60 -9.30 6.60
CA ASN A 261 13.55 -7.85 6.50
C ASN A 261 12.84 -7.51 5.18
N PHE A 262 11.80 -6.67 5.25
CA PHE A 262 10.98 -6.30 4.11
C PHE A 262 11.08 -4.81 3.83
N PHE A 263 11.22 -4.47 2.56
CA PHE A 263 11.03 -3.11 2.09
C PHE A 263 10.12 -3.14 0.86
N VAL A 264 8.83 -2.92 1.08
CA VAL A 264 7.76 -3.06 0.07
C VAL A 264 7.75 -4.49 -0.49
N ASP A 265 8.17 -4.66 -1.74
CA ASP A 265 8.26 -5.91 -2.50
C ASP A 265 9.65 -6.58 -2.43
N ASP A 266 10.65 -5.90 -1.93
CA ASP A 266 11.96 -6.49 -1.62
C ASP A 266 11.89 -7.30 -0.32
N VAL A 267 12.16 -8.59 -0.41
CA VAL A 267 12.16 -9.53 0.71
C VAL A 267 13.55 -10.08 0.92
N LEU A 268 14.08 -9.92 2.13
CA LEU A 268 15.32 -10.54 2.55
C LEU A 268 15.00 -11.56 3.64
N LEU A 269 15.40 -12.80 3.43
CA LEU A 269 15.32 -13.88 4.43
C LEU A 269 16.73 -14.22 4.90
N ALA A 270 16.89 -14.43 6.21
CA ALA A 270 18.14 -14.86 6.83
C ALA A 270 17.88 -16.02 7.78
N ALA A 271 18.54 -17.14 7.57
CA ALA A 271 18.36 -18.33 8.40
C ALA A 271 19.70 -19.02 8.67
N MET A 272 19.84 -19.55 9.88
CA MET A 272 20.96 -20.46 10.21
C MET A 272 20.76 -21.79 9.50
N ILE A 273 21.85 -22.35 8.97
CA ILE A 273 21.87 -23.67 8.34
C ILE A 273 21.98 -24.69 9.47
N CYS A 274 20.93 -25.50 9.66
CA CYS A 274 21.01 -26.68 10.52
C CYS A 274 21.65 -27.82 9.74
N ARG A 275 22.87 -28.22 10.07
CA ARG A 275 23.40 -29.49 9.54
C ARG A 275 22.68 -30.61 10.30
N GLU A 276 21.96 -31.44 9.57
CA GLU A 276 21.48 -32.71 10.12
C GLU A 276 22.72 -33.53 10.53
N SER A 277 22.82 -33.84 11.82
CA SER A 277 23.89 -34.64 12.42
C SER A 277 23.58 -36.14 12.25
#